data_ad757cc950374d902f0f9e59a3fe0b16
#
_entry.id   ad757cc950374d902f0f9e59a3fe0b16
#
_cell.length_a   1.000
_cell.length_b   1.000
_cell.length_c   1.000
_cell.angle_alpha   90.00
_cell.angle_beta   90.00
_cell.angle_gamma   90.00
#
_symmetry.space_group_name_H-M   'P 1'
#
loop_
_entity.id
_entity.type
_entity.pdbx_description
1 polymer ?
#
loop_
_entity_poly.entity_id
_entity_poly.type
_entity_poly.pdbx_seq_one_letter_code
_entity_poly.pdbx_strand_id
1 'polypeptide(L)'
;MWKVPECLRGDAEVYGAIAGECARQEAHIELIASENFVSPAVLAAMGSPLTNKYAEGYPGRRYYGGCGWVDTVETIAIERAKALYGAEHANVQAHSGSQANMAVYFALLQYGDTVLGMSLNHGGHLTHGSPVNISGKYFHFESYGIDPETEEIDYDEVRRIALACKPKMIVAGASAYARTIDFAAFRRIADEVGAYLMVDMAHIAGLVAAGCHPSPVPYADVVTTTTHKTLRGPRGGLILCKAEYQKAIDKAIFPGIQGGPLEHIIAAKAVCFGEALQPEFKEYQRQIVKNAKALENALREKGIRMVSGGTDNHLLLLDLCDEAMTGKELETLLGQANITVNKNMVPRDRRKPTETSGIRIGTPAVTTRGFREPEMAQIADAAIVFWDGASAGAKNMIECAEKANIPC
;
A
#
# COMPACT_ATOMS: atom_id res chain seq x y z
N MET A 1 -18.39 14.88 2.87
CA MET A 1 -19.13 13.61 2.66
C MET A 1 -19.47 13.46 1.18
N TRP A 2 -19.11 12.36 0.54
CA TRP A 2 -19.45 12.10 -0.86
C TRP A 2 -20.92 11.67 -0.97
N LYS A 3 -21.64 12.26 -1.90
CA LYS A 3 -23.04 11.92 -2.12
C LYS A 3 -23.16 10.99 -3.32
N VAL A 4 -23.92 9.91 -3.18
CA VAL A 4 -24.20 8.99 -4.29
C VAL A 4 -24.90 9.78 -5.42
N PRO A 5 -24.38 9.75 -6.66
CA PRO A 5 -24.99 10.49 -7.76
C PRO A 5 -26.43 10.07 -8.03
N GLU A 6 -27.31 11.07 -8.21
CA GLU A 6 -28.75 10.86 -8.46
C GLU A 6 -29.03 10.00 -9.68
N CYS A 7 -28.17 10.06 -10.72
CA CYS A 7 -28.33 9.25 -11.94
C CYS A 7 -28.25 7.74 -11.69
N LEU A 8 -27.69 7.29 -10.56
CA LEU A 8 -27.66 5.88 -10.19
C LEU A 8 -28.98 5.37 -9.61
N ARG A 9 -29.94 6.23 -9.27
CA ARG A 9 -31.26 5.82 -8.74
C ARG A 9 -32.06 4.93 -9.68
N GLY A 10 -31.75 4.95 -10.98
CA GLY A 10 -32.36 4.06 -11.96
C GLY A 10 -32.03 2.57 -11.75
N ASP A 11 -30.93 2.29 -11.04
CA ASP A 11 -30.55 0.95 -10.58
C ASP A 11 -30.55 0.93 -9.04
N ALA A 12 -31.69 0.57 -8.48
CA ALA A 12 -31.92 0.63 -7.03
C ALA A 12 -31.00 -0.31 -6.23
N GLU A 13 -30.62 -1.46 -6.80
CA GLU A 13 -29.74 -2.43 -6.13
C GLU A 13 -28.32 -1.90 -6.02
N VAL A 14 -27.76 -1.39 -7.12
CA VAL A 14 -26.42 -0.79 -7.15
C VAL A 14 -26.40 0.49 -6.33
N TYR A 15 -27.43 1.35 -6.46
CA TYR A 15 -27.54 2.56 -5.66
C TYR A 15 -27.54 2.24 -4.15
N GLY A 16 -28.35 1.25 -3.75
CA GLY A 16 -28.47 0.81 -2.35
C GLY A 16 -27.14 0.27 -1.81
N ALA A 17 -26.41 -0.54 -2.60
CA ALA A 17 -25.11 -1.07 -2.21
C ALA A 17 -24.05 0.03 -2.02
N ILE A 18 -23.98 0.99 -2.95
CA ILE A 18 -23.05 2.13 -2.86
C ILE A 18 -23.41 3.03 -1.66
N ALA A 19 -24.69 3.29 -1.44
CA ALA A 19 -25.14 4.09 -0.30
C ALA A 19 -24.82 3.40 1.03
N GLY A 20 -25.00 2.07 1.10
CA GLY A 20 -24.61 1.26 2.26
C GLY A 20 -23.12 1.33 2.56
N GLU A 21 -22.27 1.23 1.53
CA GLU A 21 -20.81 1.35 1.72
C GLU A 21 -20.42 2.77 2.14
N CYS A 22 -21.04 3.81 1.59
CA CYS A 22 -20.83 5.18 2.06
C CYS A 22 -21.15 5.32 3.56
N ALA A 23 -22.30 4.80 3.98
CA ALA A 23 -22.71 4.82 5.39
C ALA A 23 -21.73 4.03 6.28
N ARG A 24 -21.24 2.88 5.81
CA ARG A 24 -20.23 2.10 6.53
C ARG A 24 -18.93 2.89 6.71
N GLN A 25 -18.42 3.49 5.63
CA GLN A 25 -17.18 4.28 5.69
C GLN A 25 -17.31 5.48 6.62
N GLU A 26 -18.49 6.07 6.74
CA GLU A 26 -18.76 7.18 7.66
C GLU A 26 -18.83 6.71 9.12
N ALA A 27 -19.46 5.58 9.39
CA ALA A 27 -19.68 5.06 10.73
C ALA A 27 -18.47 4.33 11.33
N HIS A 28 -17.56 3.81 10.49
CA HIS A 28 -16.44 2.99 10.95
C HIS A 28 -15.15 3.80 11.12
N ILE A 29 -14.34 3.42 12.12
CA ILE A 29 -12.94 3.83 12.26
C ILE A 29 -12.12 2.90 11.38
N GLU A 30 -11.62 3.41 10.25
CA GLU A 30 -10.84 2.64 9.27
C GLU A 30 -9.35 2.62 9.64
N LEU A 31 -8.86 1.46 10.09
CA LEU A 31 -7.47 1.24 10.46
C LEU A 31 -6.76 0.22 9.56
N ILE A 32 -7.34 -0.22 8.46
CA ILE A 32 -6.61 -1.03 7.49
C ILE A 32 -5.49 -0.19 6.89
N ALA A 33 -4.24 -0.58 7.13
CA ALA A 33 -3.04 0.19 6.78
C ALA A 33 -2.89 0.49 5.27
N SER A 34 -3.58 -0.29 4.43
CA SER A 34 -3.59 -0.15 2.96
C SER A 34 -4.80 0.60 2.41
N GLU A 35 -5.67 1.15 3.26
CA GLU A 35 -6.85 1.92 2.86
C GLU A 35 -6.70 3.41 3.13
N ASN A 36 -7.45 4.20 2.37
CA ASN A 36 -7.49 5.64 2.49
C ASN A 36 -8.75 6.21 1.82
N PHE A 37 -9.08 7.45 2.11
CA PHE A 37 -10.18 8.18 1.49
C PHE A 37 -9.63 9.19 0.48
N VAL A 38 -9.98 9.02 -0.78
CA VAL A 38 -9.56 9.91 -1.86
C VAL A 38 -10.31 11.24 -1.82
N SER A 39 -9.73 12.29 -2.40
CA SER A 39 -10.38 13.59 -2.52
C SER A 39 -11.59 13.54 -3.46
N PRO A 40 -12.56 14.47 -3.30
CA PRO A 40 -13.66 14.63 -4.26
C PRO A 40 -13.17 14.85 -5.70
N ALA A 41 -12.04 15.52 -5.88
CA ALA A 41 -11.46 15.77 -7.20
C ALA A 41 -10.96 14.49 -7.87
N VAL A 42 -10.34 13.58 -7.09
CA VAL A 42 -9.93 12.24 -7.57
C VAL A 42 -11.16 11.44 -7.99
N LEU A 43 -12.23 11.41 -7.18
CA LEU A 43 -13.49 10.72 -7.52
C LEU A 43 -14.14 11.29 -8.78
N ALA A 44 -14.18 12.62 -8.93
CA ALA A 44 -14.71 13.28 -10.11
C ALA A 44 -13.93 12.92 -11.39
N ALA A 45 -12.60 12.85 -11.31
CA ALA A 45 -11.77 12.42 -12.43
C ALA A 45 -12.02 10.95 -12.81
N MET A 46 -12.20 10.06 -11.82
CA MET A 46 -12.54 8.65 -12.06
C MET A 46 -13.88 8.48 -12.78
N GLY A 47 -14.87 9.35 -12.50
CA GLY A 47 -16.18 9.36 -13.16
C GLY A 47 -16.24 10.15 -14.46
N SER A 48 -15.09 10.55 -15.04
CA SER A 48 -15.05 11.39 -16.23
C SER A 48 -15.32 10.62 -17.54
N PRO A 49 -15.74 11.32 -18.63
CA PRO A 49 -15.97 10.68 -19.93
C PRO A 49 -14.70 10.14 -20.61
N LEU A 50 -13.52 10.32 -20.01
CA LEU A 50 -12.28 9.72 -20.50
C LEU A 50 -12.33 8.17 -20.52
N THR A 51 -13.23 7.57 -19.74
CA THR A 51 -13.53 6.12 -19.80
C THR A 51 -13.98 5.65 -21.19
N ASN A 52 -14.54 6.54 -22.01
CA ASN A 52 -15.05 6.20 -23.34
C ASN A 52 -13.93 6.09 -24.40
N LYS A 53 -12.73 6.59 -24.09
CA LYS A 53 -11.65 6.68 -25.09
C LYS A 53 -10.76 5.47 -25.13
N TYR A 54 -10.65 4.85 -26.31
CA TYR A 54 -9.68 3.79 -26.58
C TYR A 54 -8.34 4.40 -27.01
N ALA A 55 -7.26 4.18 -26.24
CA ALA A 55 -5.98 4.90 -26.41
C ALA A 55 -4.75 3.98 -26.30
N GLU A 56 -4.79 2.80 -26.95
CA GLU A 56 -3.62 1.91 -27.01
C GLU A 56 -2.39 2.62 -27.56
N GLY A 57 -1.24 2.33 -26.97
CA GLY A 57 0.03 3.03 -27.20
C GLY A 57 0.32 4.05 -26.11
N TYR A 58 1.09 5.07 -26.46
CA TYR A 58 1.58 6.09 -25.52
C TYR A 58 1.36 7.49 -26.11
N PRO A 59 1.43 8.58 -25.33
CA PRO A 59 1.25 9.94 -25.84
C PRO A 59 2.08 10.22 -27.10
N GLY A 60 1.42 10.75 -28.12
CA GLY A 60 2.01 11.01 -29.44
C GLY A 60 2.27 9.78 -30.31
N ARG A 61 2.02 8.57 -29.81
CA ARG A 61 2.25 7.29 -30.52
C ARG A 61 1.12 6.31 -30.26
N ARG A 62 -0.13 6.74 -30.53
CA ARG A 62 -1.34 5.94 -30.35
C ARG A 62 -1.68 5.13 -31.60
N TYR A 63 -2.34 4.00 -31.39
CA TYR A 63 -2.91 3.19 -32.46
C TYR A 63 -4.25 3.71 -32.94
N TYR A 64 -4.90 4.64 -32.20
CA TYR A 64 -6.22 5.18 -32.46
C TYR A 64 -6.19 6.69 -32.65
N GLY A 65 -7.09 7.21 -33.50
CA GLY A 65 -7.29 8.65 -33.66
C GLY A 65 -8.02 9.31 -32.48
N GLY A 66 -8.02 10.63 -32.42
CA GLY A 66 -8.78 11.40 -31.42
C GLY A 66 -8.18 11.41 -30.01
N CYS A 67 -6.88 11.13 -29.86
CA CYS A 67 -6.22 10.98 -28.56
C CYS A 67 -5.63 12.27 -27.97
N GLY A 68 -5.77 13.43 -28.63
CA GLY A 68 -5.09 14.65 -28.20
C GLY A 68 -5.30 15.03 -26.73
N TRP A 69 -6.53 14.93 -26.22
CA TRP A 69 -6.81 15.25 -24.82
C TRP A 69 -6.34 14.18 -23.82
N VAL A 70 -6.45 12.90 -24.17
CA VAL A 70 -5.89 11.84 -23.31
C VAL A 70 -4.37 11.86 -23.30
N ASP A 71 -3.72 12.22 -24.41
CA ASP A 71 -2.26 12.45 -24.47
C ASP A 71 -1.86 13.57 -23.51
N THR A 72 -2.62 14.65 -23.46
CA THR A 72 -2.40 15.74 -22.51
C THR A 72 -2.51 15.26 -21.07
N VAL A 73 -3.57 14.52 -20.74
CA VAL A 73 -3.82 14.00 -19.37
C VAL A 73 -2.73 13.02 -18.96
N GLU A 74 -2.39 12.06 -19.81
CA GLU A 74 -1.36 11.07 -19.51
C GLU A 74 0.02 11.74 -19.36
N THR A 75 0.36 12.71 -20.20
CA THR A 75 1.60 13.48 -20.08
C THR A 75 1.66 14.23 -18.75
N ILE A 76 0.55 14.87 -18.32
CA ILE A 76 0.47 15.52 -17.00
C ILE A 76 0.73 14.52 -15.87
N ALA A 77 0.13 13.33 -15.94
CA ALA A 77 0.34 12.29 -14.93
C ALA A 77 1.79 11.83 -14.87
N ILE A 78 2.42 11.60 -16.03
CA ILE A 78 3.84 11.20 -16.15
C ILE A 78 4.74 12.27 -15.54
N GLU A 79 4.61 13.52 -15.96
CA GLU A 79 5.49 14.60 -15.50
C GLU A 79 5.32 14.90 -14.01
N ARG A 80 4.07 14.84 -13.49
CA ARG A 80 3.83 14.97 -12.05
C ARG A 80 4.43 13.82 -11.23
N ALA A 81 4.32 12.59 -11.73
CA ALA A 81 4.94 11.42 -11.05
C ALA A 81 6.47 11.54 -11.03
N LYS A 82 7.09 11.95 -12.14
CA LYS A 82 8.54 12.22 -12.23
C LYS A 82 8.95 13.32 -11.25
N ALA A 83 8.23 14.44 -11.22
CA ALA A 83 8.50 15.55 -10.31
C ALA A 83 8.35 15.16 -8.84
N LEU A 84 7.32 14.37 -8.52
CA LEU A 84 7.01 13.95 -7.15
C LEU A 84 8.11 13.07 -6.54
N TYR A 85 8.70 12.19 -7.33
CA TYR A 85 9.67 11.20 -6.85
C TYR A 85 11.11 11.44 -7.33
N GLY A 86 11.34 12.40 -8.22
CA GLY A 86 12.66 12.64 -8.82
C GLY A 86 13.09 11.52 -9.78
N ALA A 87 12.14 10.85 -10.45
CA ALA A 87 12.42 9.75 -11.35
C ALA A 87 12.69 10.23 -12.78
N GLU A 88 13.52 9.49 -13.52
CA GLU A 88 13.85 9.80 -14.91
C GLU A 88 12.69 9.45 -15.86
N HIS A 89 11.98 8.34 -15.59
CA HIS A 89 10.81 7.88 -16.34
C HIS A 89 9.70 7.40 -15.41
N ALA A 90 8.45 7.56 -15.86
CA ALA A 90 7.25 7.06 -15.19
C ALA A 90 6.29 6.42 -16.19
N ASN A 91 5.83 5.20 -15.91
CA ASN A 91 4.71 4.57 -16.61
C ASN A 91 3.48 4.60 -15.70
N VAL A 92 2.44 5.31 -16.14
CA VAL A 92 1.20 5.52 -15.38
C VAL A 92 0.05 4.61 -15.82
N GLN A 93 0.29 3.73 -16.81
CA GLN A 93 -0.75 2.87 -17.39
C GLN A 93 -1.02 1.60 -16.59
N ALA A 94 -0.13 1.18 -15.67
CA ALA A 94 -0.36 -0.02 -14.86
C ALA A 94 -1.72 0.05 -14.12
N HIS A 95 -2.60 -0.96 -14.34
CA HIS A 95 -3.94 -1.01 -13.75
C HIS A 95 -3.93 -1.28 -12.25
N SER A 96 -2.89 -1.94 -11.75
CA SER A 96 -2.71 -2.25 -10.33
C SER A 96 -1.23 -2.40 -9.97
N GLY A 97 -0.91 -2.42 -8.66
CA GLY A 97 0.45 -2.74 -8.20
C GLY A 97 0.91 -4.13 -8.64
N SER A 98 0.03 -5.12 -8.63
CA SER A 98 0.36 -6.47 -9.10
C SER A 98 0.75 -6.50 -10.57
N GLN A 99 0.04 -5.75 -11.43
CA GLN A 99 0.40 -5.64 -12.85
C GLN A 99 1.67 -4.82 -13.05
N ALA A 100 1.90 -3.79 -12.23
CA ALA A 100 3.16 -3.05 -12.24
C ALA A 100 4.36 -3.98 -11.94
N ASN A 101 4.27 -4.81 -10.88
CA ASN A 101 5.30 -5.77 -10.52
C ASN A 101 5.51 -6.80 -11.64
N MET A 102 4.44 -7.33 -12.20
CA MET A 102 4.54 -8.32 -13.30
C MET A 102 5.17 -7.72 -14.55
N ALA A 103 4.85 -6.47 -14.88
CA ALA A 103 5.47 -5.79 -16.01
C ALA A 103 6.99 -5.67 -15.82
N VAL A 104 7.46 -5.34 -14.61
CA VAL A 104 8.89 -5.26 -14.29
C VAL A 104 9.56 -6.63 -14.45
N TYR A 105 8.95 -7.69 -13.92
CA TYR A 105 9.49 -9.04 -14.08
C TYR A 105 9.59 -9.44 -15.54
N PHE A 106 8.55 -9.24 -16.34
CA PHE A 106 8.57 -9.58 -17.78
C PHE A 106 9.47 -8.65 -18.62
N ALA A 107 9.74 -7.42 -18.14
CA ALA A 107 10.64 -6.52 -18.82
C ALA A 107 12.13 -6.90 -18.65
N LEU A 108 12.50 -7.40 -17.47
CA LEU A 108 13.90 -7.52 -17.04
C LEU A 108 14.36 -8.97 -16.83
N LEU A 109 13.46 -9.93 -16.74
CA LEU A 109 13.75 -11.33 -16.44
C LEU A 109 13.30 -12.27 -17.54
N GLN A 110 13.88 -13.45 -17.54
CA GLN A 110 13.43 -14.61 -18.33
C GLN A 110 12.64 -15.59 -17.44
N TYR A 111 11.79 -16.40 -18.05
CA TYR A 111 11.08 -17.46 -17.34
C TYR A 111 12.05 -18.37 -16.57
N GLY A 112 11.76 -18.58 -15.29
CA GLY A 112 12.59 -19.41 -14.41
C GLY A 112 13.79 -18.72 -13.79
N ASP A 113 14.04 -17.44 -14.10
CA ASP A 113 15.11 -16.69 -13.42
C ASP A 113 14.88 -16.63 -11.91
N THR A 114 15.98 -16.67 -11.15
CA THR A 114 15.95 -16.59 -9.70
C THR A 114 15.75 -15.13 -9.26
N VAL A 115 14.81 -14.92 -8.33
CA VAL A 115 14.51 -13.63 -7.71
C VAL A 115 14.59 -13.79 -6.20
N LEU A 116 15.18 -12.81 -5.51
CA LEU A 116 15.22 -12.77 -4.05
C LEU A 116 14.19 -11.74 -3.56
N GLY A 117 13.19 -12.18 -2.78
CA GLY A 117 12.12 -11.31 -2.26
C GLY A 117 11.89 -11.51 -0.77
N MET A 118 11.14 -10.58 -0.14
CA MET A 118 10.78 -10.72 1.26
C MET A 118 9.74 -11.81 1.46
N SER A 119 9.96 -12.69 2.43
CA SER A 119 9.01 -13.76 2.81
C SER A 119 7.65 -13.18 3.15
N LEU A 120 6.58 -13.82 2.65
CA LEU A 120 5.19 -13.44 2.92
C LEU A 120 4.89 -13.46 4.43
N ASN A 121 5.45 -14.43 5.16
CA ASN A 121 5.26 -14.58 6.60
C ASN A 121 5.96 -13.48 7.42
N HIS A 122 6.93 -12.81 6.83
CA HIS A 122 7.69 -11.71 7.44
C HIS A 122 7.30 -10.33 6.91
N GLY A 123 6.16 -10.24 6.21
CA GLY A 123 5.59 -8.98 5.74
C GLY A 123 5.74 -8.71 4.24
N GLY A 124 6.25 -9.65 3.45
CA GLY A 124 6.30 -9.53 1.98
C GLY A 124 4.90 -9.43 1.34
N HIS A 125 4.85 -9.17 0.05
CA HIS A 125 3.61 -9.13 -0.72
C HIS A 125 3.43 -10.42 -1.54
N LEU A 126 2.17 -10.78 -1.88
CA LEU A 126 1.88 -11.97 -2.72
C LEU A 126 2.68 -11.98 -4.03
N THR A 127 2.88 -10.82 -4.64
CA THR A 127 3.64 -10.68 -5.89
C THR A 127 5.16 -10.75 -5.71
N HIS A 128 5.64 -10.97 -4.49
CA HIS A 128 7.05 -11.19 -4.18
C HIS A 128 7.37 -12.69 -4.06
N GLY A 129 6.76 -13.51 -4.90
CA GLY A 129 7.11 -14.93 -5.05
C GLY A 129 6.18 -15.92 -4.37
N SER A 130 4.99 -15.51 -3.91
CA SER A 130 4.03 -16.48 -3.35
C SER A 130 3.70 -17.59 -4.38
N PRO A 131 3.72 -18.87 -3.99
CA PRO A 131 3.45 -20.00 -4.91
C PRO A 131 2.06 -19.95 -5.54
N VAL A 132 1.10 -19.28 -4.91
CA VAL A 132 -0.26 -19.12 -5.46
C VAL A 132 -0.37 -17.93 -6.41
N ASN A 133 0.65 -17.07 -6.45
CA ASN A 133 0.71 -15.91 -7.34
C ASN A 133 1.47 -16.24 -8.63
N ILE A 134 1.16 -15.51 -9.70
CA ILE A 134 1.84 -15.67 -11.00
C ILE A 134 3.37 -15.46 -10.86
N SER A 135 3.84 -14.59 -9.97
CA SER A 135 5.27 -14.38 -9.73
C SER A 135 5.98 -15.67 -9.32
N GLY A 136 5.46 -16.39 -8.31
CA GLY A 136 6.02 -17.67 -7.86
C GLY A 136 5.78 -18.85 -8.82
N LYS A 137 4.89 -18.68 -9.82
CA LYS A 137 4.67 -19.71 -10.86
C LYS A 137 5.60 -19.55 -12.05
N TYR A 138 6.06 -18.34 -12.36
CA TYR A 138 6.87 -18.02 -13.53
C TYR A 138 8.35 -17.89 -13.22
N PHE A 139 8.70 -17.52 -11.98
CA PHE A 139 10.07 -17.27 -11.55
C PHE A 139 10.42 -18.13 -10.34
N HIS A 140 11.71 -18.41 -10.16
CA HIS A 140 12.18 -19.11 -8.98
C HIS A 140 12.48 -18.11 -7.88
N PHE A 141 11.61 -18.06 -6.86
CA PHE A 141 11.79 -17.14 -5.75
C PHE A 141 12.48 -17.79 -4.56
N GLU A 142 13.58 -17.18 -4.16
CA GLU A 142 14.19 -17.34 -2.85
C GLU A 142 13.70 -16.22 -1.93
N SER A 143 13.68 -16.46 -0.62
CA SER A 143 13.15 -15.47 0.31
C SER A 143 14.14 -15.09 1.39
N TYR A 144 14.22 -13.79 1.69
CA TYR A 144 14.82 -13.28 2.90
C TYR A 144 13.73 -12.97 3.94
N GLY A 145 14.13 -12.94 5.20
CA GLY A 145 13.25 -12.64 6.32
C GLY A 145 13.72 -11.47 7.15
N ILE A 146 13.32 -11.51 8.40
CA ILE A 146 13.75 -10.62 9.46
C ILE A 146 14.52 -11.43 10.50
N ASP A 147 15.39 -10.76 11.23
CA ASP A 147 16.08 -11.33 12.38
C ASP A 147 15.07 -11.73 13.47
N PRO A 148 15.15 -12.92 14.07
CA PRO A 148 14.18 -13.41 15.02
C PRO A 148 14.17 -12.70 16.38
N GLU A 149 15.25 -12.00 16.74
CA GLU A 149 15.38 -11.27 18.00
C GLU A 149 14.94 -9.83 17.88
N THR A 150 15.44 -9.13 16.84
CA THR A 150 15.12 -7.72 16.61
C THR A 150 13.81 -7.52 15.83
N GLU A 151 13.38 -8.54 15.08
CA GLU A 151 12.26 -8.52 14.15
C GLU A 151 12.42 -7.44 13.06
N GLU A 152 13.65 -7.10 12.72
CA GLU A 152 14.03 -6.18 11.65
C GLU A 152 14.78 -6.93 10.53
N ILE A 153 14.86 -6.31 9.35
CA ILE A 153 15.58 -6.89 8.21
C ILE A 153 17.07 -6.96 8.56
N ASP A 154 17.61 -8.18 8.57
CA ASP A 154 19.05 -8.42 8.67
C ASP A 154 19.70 -8.36 7.29
N TYR A 155 20.39 -7.27 6.99
CA TYR A 155 21.03 -7.05 5.70
C TYR A 155 22.22 -7.96 5.45
N ASP A 156 22.89 -8.45 6.49
CA ASP A 156 23.98 -9.45 6.36
C ASP A 156 23.40 -10.80 5.94
N GLU A 157 22.25 -11.20 6.49
CA GLU A 157 21.56 -12.40 6.08
C GLU A 157 20.99 -12.27 4.65
N VAL A 158 20.43 -11.10 4.27
CA VAL A 158 20.01 -10.82 2.88
C VAL A 158 21.22 -10.99 1.93
N ARG A 159 22.38 -10.45 2.29
CA ARG A 159 23.61 -10.57 1.51
C ARG A 159 24.06 -12.03 1.41
N ARG A 160 24.04 -12.78 2.51
CA ARG A 160 24.39 -14.20 2.54
C ARG A 160 23.52 -15.04 1.59
N ILE A 161 22.21 -14.81 1.62
CA ILE A 161 21.26 -15.50 0.74
C ILE A 161 21.51 -15.09 -0.71
N ALA A 162 21.68 -13.80 -1.00
CA ALA A 162 21.93 -13.30 -2.34
C ALA A 162 23.19 -13.90 -2.97
N LEU A 163 24.29 -14.01 -2.20
CA LEU A 163 25.54 -14.64 -2.64
C LEU A 163 25.36 -16.15 -2.93
N ALA A 164 24.50 -16.83 -2.17
CA ALA A 164 24.22 -18.25 -2.33
C ALA A 164 23.33 -18.53 -3.56
N CYS A 165 22.25 -17.80 -3.74
CA CYS A 165 21.27 -18.04 -4.81
C CYS A 165 21.55 -17.28 -6.11
N LYS A 166 22.41 -16.24 -6.07
CA LYS A 166 22.80 -15.40 -7.23
C LYS A 166 21.60 -14.94 -8.05
N PRO A 167 20.67 -14.20 -7.44
CA PRO A 167 19.43 -13.82 -8.11
C PRO A 167 19.71 -12.86 -9.28
N LYS A 168 18.83 -12.87 -10.28
CA LYS A 168 18.82 -11.86 -11.35
C LYS A 168 18.19 -10.55 -10.90
N MET A 169 17.32 -10.61 -9.87
CA MET A 169 16.67 -9.44 -9.29
C MET A 169 16.50 -9.62 -7.79
N ILE A 170 16.70 -8.55 -7.05
CA ILE A 170 16.32 -8.43 -5.63
C ILE A 170 15.11 -7.51 -5.55
N VAL A 171 14.06 -7.96 -4.86
CA VAL A 171 12.83 -7.19 -4.61
C VAL A 171 12.83 -6.75 -3.16
N ALA A 172 12.93 -5.44 -2.92
CA ALA A 172 12.76 -4.83 -1.62
C ALA A 172 11.37 -4.20 -1.50
N GLY A 173 10.90 -4.03 -0.26
CA GLY A 173 9.57 -3.50 0.03
C GLY A 173 8.68 -4.52 0.72
N ALA A 174 7.68 -4.02 1.44
CA ALA A 174 6.85 -4.85 2.30
C ALA A 174 5.42 -4.35 2.41
N SER A 175 4.51 -5.27 2.76
CA SER A 175 3.10 -4.99 3.06
C SER A 175 2.83 -4.86 4.57
N ALA A 176 3.67 -5.48 5.41
CA ALA A 176 3.50 -5.51 6.86
C ALA A 176 4.87 -5.43 7.56
N TYR A 177 5.61 -4.36 7.31
CA TYR A 177 6.88 -4.06 7.94
C TYR A 177 6.86 -2.64 8.49
N ALA A 178 7.03 -2.53 9.81
CA ALA A 178 6.80 -1.27 10.51
C ALA A 178 8.05 -0.37 10.61
N ARG A 179 9.23 -0.86 10.18
CA ARG A 179 10.50 -0.13 10.29
C ARG A 179 10.95 0.50 8.98
N THR A 180 11.89 1.40 9.08
CA THR A 180 12.55 2.01 7.91
C THR A 180 13.35 0.97 7.14
N ILE A 181 13.28 1.02 5.80
CA ILE A 181 14.04 0.14 4.91
C ILE A 181 15.28 0.88 4.40
N ASP A 182 16.48 0.29 4.54
CA ASP A 182 17.72 0.81 3.96
C ASP A 182 17.89 0.35 2.51
N PHE A 183 17.43 1.18 1.58
CA PHE A 183 17.57 0.90 0.16
C PHE A 183 19.01 0.98 -0.34
N ALA A 184 19.90 1.73 0.34
CA ALA A 184 21.30 1.79 0.01
C ALA A 184 21.99 0.46 0.34
N ALA A 185 21.60 -0.21 1.43
CA ALA A 185 22.08 -1.56 1.76
C ALA A 185 21.65 -2.57 0.68
N PHE A 186 20.37 -2.56 0.27
CA PHE A 186 19.89 -3.41 -0.83
C PHE A 186 20.65 -3.14 -2.14
N ARG A 187 20.96 -1.87 -2.46
CA ARG A 187 21.74 -1.53 -3.67
C ARG A 187 23.13 -2.14 -3.63
N ARG A 188 23.84 -1.99 -2.50
CA ARG A 188 25.17 -2.60 -2.34
C ARG A 188 25.14 -4.12 -2.53
N ILE A 189 24.14 -4.80 -1.96
CA ILE A 189 24.00 -6.25 -2.10
C ILE A 189 23.70 -6.63 -3.57
N ALA A 190 22.79 -5.90 -4.22
CA ALA A 190 22.44 -6.15 -5.61
C ALA A 190 23.65 -5.93 -6.55
N ASP A 191 24.46 -4.89 -6.32
CA ASP A 191 25.68 -4.64 -7.09
C ASP A 191 26.71 -5.78 -6.92
N GLU A 192 26.86 -6.29 -5.68
CA GLU A 192 27.81 -7.38 -5.38
C GLU A 192 27.47 -8.67 -6.14
N VAL A 193 26.18 -8.96 -6.36
CA VAL A 193 25.75 -10.18 -7.05
C VAL A 193 25.39 -9.93 -8.53
N GLY A 194 25.45 -8.68 -9.01
CA GLY A 194 25.10 -8.30 -10.37
C GLY A 194 23.61 -8.42 -10.67
N ALA A 195 22.73 -8.18 -9.68
CA ALA A 195 21.29 -8.26 -9.77
C ALA A 195 20.67 -6.88 -10.03
N TYR A 196 19.49 -6.85 -10.68
CA TYR A 196 18.60 -5.70 -10.66
C TYR A 196 18.08 -5.48 -9.25
N LEU A 197 17.91 -4.21 -8.85
CA LEU A 197 17.18 -3.84 -7.64
C LEU A 197 15.82 -3.26 -8.03
N MET A 198 14.76 -3.99 -7.73
CA MET A 198 13.38 -3.53 -7.79
C MET A 198 12.90 -3.18 -6.39
N VAL A 199 12.24 -2.03 -6.23
CA VAL A 199 11.61 -1.67 -4.95
C VAL A 199 10.11 -1.47 -5.14
N ASP A 200 9.31 -2.25 -4.41
CA ASP A 200 7.87 -2.04 -4.29
C ASP A 200 7.60 -1.16 -3.06
N MET A 201 7.38 0.15 -3.30
CA MET A 201 7.11 1.12 -2.23
C MET A 201 5.60 1.34 -1.98
N ALA A 202 4.74 0.42 -2.40
CA ALA A 202 3.29 0.61 -2.39
C ALA A 202 2.73 1.11 -1.05
N HIS A 203 3.20 0.56 0.07
CA HIS A 203 2.74 0.97 1.39
C HIS A 203 3.24 2.35 1.83
N ILE A 204 4.45 2.70 1.44
CA ILE A 204 5.14 3.91 1.90
C ILE A 204 5.21 5.03 0.85
N ALA A 205 4.56 4.88 -0.31
CA ALA A 205 4.69 5.82 -1.43
C ALA A 205 4.36 7.28 -1.05
N GLY A 206 3.32 7.49 -0.25
CA GLY A 206 2.98 8.82 0.27
C GLY A 206 4.04 9.38 1.22
N LEU A 207 4.59 8.52 2.09
CA LEU A 207 5.66 8.89 3.03
C LEU A 207 6.95 9.27 2.27
N VAL A 208 7.30 8.51 1.23
CA VAL A 208 8.45 8.81 0.35
C VAL A 208 8.23 10.14 -0.36
N ALA A 209 7.07 10.37 -0.94
CA ALA A 209 6.73 11.62 -1.62
C ALA A 209 6.84 12.85 -0.69
N ALA A 210 6.55 12.67 0.58
CA ALA A 210 6.62 13.74 1.59
C ALA A 210 7.99 13.87 2.29
N GLY A 211 8.92 12.95 2.04
CA GLY A 211 10.21 12.88 2.73
C GLY A 211 10.12 12.36 4.17
N CYS A 212 9.04 11.63 4.51
CA CYS A 212 8.85 10.97 5.80
C CYS A 212 9.44 9.55 5.85
N HIS A 213 9.90 9.03 4.72
CA HIS A 213 10.64 7.78 4.58
C HIS A 213 11.72 8.01 3.50
N PRO A 214 12.90 7.37 3.61
CA PRO A 214 13.91 7.43 2.54
C PRO A 214 13.36 7.01 1.18
N SER A 215 13.78 7.71 0.12
CA SER A 215 13.38 7.39 -1.24
C SER A 215 14.18 6.20 -1.80
N PRO A 216 13.54 5.21 -2.42
CA PRO A 216 14.23 4.15 -3.14
C PRO A 216 14.75 4.59 -4.52
N VAL A 217 14.22 5.68 -5.10
CA VAL A 217 14.46 6.08 -6.49
C VAL A 217 15.95 6.27 -6.82
N PRO A 218 16.79 6.86 -5.94
CA PRO A 218 18.22 6.97 -6.22
C PRO A 218 18.99 5.64 -6.27
N TYR A 219 18.43 4.58 -5.68
CA TYR A 219 19.12 3.29 -5.50
C TYR A 219 18.59 2.20 -6.43
N ALA A 220 17.30 2.19 -6.69
CA ALA A 220 16.64 1.14 -7.46
C ALA A 220 16.82 1.33 -8.97
N ASP A 221 16.82 0.23 -9.70
CA ASP A 221 16.72 0.23 -11.16
C ASP A 221 15.29 0.53 -11.59
N VAL A 222 14.33 -0.08 -10.86
CA VAL A 222 12.90 0.14 -11.05
C VAL A 222 12.20 0.23 -9.70
N VAL A 223 11.27 1.16 -9.58
CA VAL A 223 10.40 1.31 -8.40
C VAL A 223 8.96 1.13 -8.84
N THR A 224 8.22 0.29 -8.15
CA THR A 224 6.78 0.13 -8.35
C THR A 224 5.99 0.65 -7.15
N THR A 225 4.76 1.03 -7.38
CA THR A 225 3.84 1.37 -6.30
C THR A 225 2.39 1.23 -6.71
N THR A 226 1.51 1.14 -5.72
CA THR A 226 0.08 1.45 -5.86
C THR A 226 -0.15 2.94 -5.64
N THR A 227 -1.27 3.46 -6.14
CA THR A 227 -1.62 4.87 -5.99
C THR A 227 -2.62 5.15 -4.86
N HIS A 228 -3.24 4.10 -4.27
CA HIS A 228 -4.42 4.20 -3.41
C HIS A 228 -4.20 3.98 -1.91
N LYS A 229 -2.94 3.86 -1.43
CA LYS A 229 -2.62 3.66 0.00
C LYS A 229 -2.23 4.99 0.65
N THR A 230 -1.02 5.11 1.17
CA THR A 230 -0.52 6.37 1.76
C THR A 230 -0.51 7.53 0.76
N LEU A 231 -0.40 7.24 -0.55
CA LEU A 231 -0.45 8.26 -1.61
C LEU A 231 -1.85 8.88 -1.81
N ARG A 232 -2.91 8.23 -1.32
CA ARG A 232 -4.29 8.74 -1.30
C ARG A 232 -4.88 9.03 -2.70
N GLY A 233 -4.54 8.22 -3.70
CA GLY A 233 -5.03 8.33 -5.07
C GLY A 233 -6.04 7.24 -5.46
N PRO A 234 -6.41 7.16 -6.74
CA PRO A 234 -7.29 6.11 -7.25
C PRO A 234 -6.63 4.75 -7.15
N ARG A 235 -7.41 3.68 -7.15
CA ARG A 235 -6.86 2.32 -7.27
C ARG A 235 -6.17 2.17 -8.62
N GLY A 236 -4.87 1.89 -8.58
CA GLY A 236 -4.02 1.79 -9.76
C GLY A 236 -2.58 1.46 -9.37
N GLY A 237 -1.73 1.31 -10.38
CA GLY A 237 -0.29 1.11 -10.26
C GLY A 237 0.51 2.25 -10.91
N LEU A 238 1.78 2.34 -10.56
CA LEU A 238 2.76 3.27 -11.12
C LEU A 238 4.11 2.54 -11.16
N ILE A 239 4.86 2.73 -12.24
CA ILE A 239 6.23 2.26 -12.36
C ILE A 239 7.13 3.48 -12.61
N LEU A 240 8.18 3.60 -11.82
CA LEU A 240 9.25 4.58 -12.01
C LEU A 240 10.54 3.82 -12.34
N CYS A 241 11.36 4.31 -13.25
CA CYS A 241 12.61 3.65 -13.56
C CYS A 241 13.67 4.62 -14.08
N LYS A 242 14.92 4.14 -14.15
CA LYS A 242 15.98 4.82 -14.88
C LYS A 242 15.64 4.83 -16.36
N ALA A 243 16.14 5.84 -17.09
CA ALA A 243 15.85 6.06 -18.52
C ALA A 243 16.20 4.85 -19.40
N GLU A 244 17.25 4.11 -19.06
CA GLU A 244 17.68 2.92 -19.79
C GLU A 244 16.64 1.79 -19.84
N TYR A 245 15.77 1.68 -18.80
CA TYR A 245 14.73 0.65 -18.73
C TYR A 245 13.38 1.08 -19.31
N GLN A 246 13.21 2.37 -19.65
CA GLN A 246 11.96 2.95 -20.17
C GLN A 246 11.31 2.09 -21.24
N LYS A 247 12.06 1.78 -22.32
CA LYS A 247 11.50 1.05 -23.47
C LYS A 247 11.04 -0.36 -23.11
N ALA A 248 11.78 -1.05 -22.23
CA ALA A 248 11.46 -2.39 -21.80
C ALA A 248 10.19 -2.38 -20.92
N ILE A 249 10.09 -1.45 -19.99
CA ILE A 249 8.93 -1.29 -19.09
C ILE A 249 7.68 -0.92 -19.88
N ASP A 250 7.76 0.11 -20.77
CA ASP A 250 6.62 0.52 -21.58
C ASP A 250 6.13 -0.61 -22.47
N LYS A 251 7.04 -1.37 -23.10
CA LYS A 251 6.69 -2.52 -23.93
C LYS A 251 6.08 -3.67 -23.11
N ALA A 252 6.52 -3.87 -21.88
CA ALA A 252 5.97 -4.91 -21.00
C ALA A 252 4.54 -4.56 -20.54
N ILE A 253 4.22 -3.29 -20.33
CA ILE A 253 2.86 -2.84 -20.07
C ILE A 253 2.04 -2.96 -21.35
N PHE A 254 2.36 -2.22 -22.39
CA PHE A 254 1.65 -2.27 -23.67
C PHE A 254 2.64 -2.51 -24.83
N PRO A 255 2.45 -3.54 -25.63
CA PRO A 255 1.32 -4.47 -25.68
C PRO A 255 1.53 -5.77 -24.83
N GLY A 256 2.48 -5.78 -23.87
CA GLY A 256 2.93 -6.99 -23.19
C GLY A 256 1.83 -7.66 -22.35
N ILE A 257 1.32 -6.97 -21.33
CA ILE A 257 0.35 -7.52 -20.38
C ILE A 257 -0.98 -6.77 -20.33
N GLN A 258 -1.06 -5.58 -20.94
CA GLN A 258 -2.27 -4.76 -21.01
C GLN A 258 -2.57 -4.34 -22.45
N GLY A 259 -3.86 -4.00 -22.72
CA GLY A 259 -4.33 -3.33 -23.93
C GLY A 259 -4.58 -1.84 -23.69
N GLY A 260 -5.80 -1.37 -23.95
CA GLY A 260 -6.17 0.03 -23.76
C GLY A 260 -6.03 0.50 -22.32
N PRO A 261 -5.36 1.64 -22.07
CA PRO A 261 -5.19 2.19 -20.75
C PRO A 261 -6.52 2.72 -20.18
N LEU A 262 -6.63 2.78 -18.85
CA LEU A 262 -7.78 3.34 -18.14
C LEU A 262 -7.59 4.86 -18.00
N GLU A 263 -7.93 5.62 -19.05
CA GLU A 263 -7.63 7.06 -19.12
C GLU A 263 -8.32 7.89 -18.02
N HIS A 264 -9.51 7.49 -17.58
CA HIS A 264 -10.19 8.09 -16.43
C HIS A 264 -9.43 7.84 -15.10
N ILE A 265 -8.77 6.70 -14.94
CA ILE A 265 -7.91 6.43 -13.80
C ILE A 265 -6.58 7.18 -13.92
N ILE A 266 -6.03 7.31 -15.12
CA ILE A 266 -4.82 8.12 -15.35
C ILE A 266 -5.10 9.60 -15.02
N ALA A 267 -6.27 10.12 -15.40
CA ALA A 267 -6.71 11.45 -15.00
C ALA A 267 -6.77 11.61 -13.47
N ALA A 268 -7.33 10.62 -12.79
CA ALA A 268 -7.40 10.61 -11.33
C ALA A 268 -6.00 10.50 -10.69
N LYS A 269 -5.05 9.75 -11.30
CA LYS A 269 -3.64 9.74 -10.89
C LYS A 269 -3.01 11.13 -11.08
N ALA A 270 -3.27 11.80 -12.21
CA ALA A 270 -2.78 13.16 -12.46
C ALA A 270 -3.26 14.15 -11.38
N VAL A 271 -4.53 14.07 -10.98
CA VAL A 271 -5.09 14.88 -9.87
C VAL A 271 -4.37 14.53 -8.56
N CYS A 272 -4.30 13.27 -8.20
CA CYS A 272 -3.63 12.78 -6.99
C CYS A 272 -2.18 13.27 -6.90
N PHE A 273 -1.40 13.14 -7.95
CA PHE A 273 0.00 13.59 -7.98
C PHE A 273 0.10 15.12 -7.86
N GLY A 274 -0.87 15.85 -8.44
CA GLY A 274 -0.98 17.29 -8.26
C GLY A 274 -1.24 17.69 -6.82
N GLU A 275 -2.11 16.99 -6.11
CA GLU A 275 -2.36 17.16 -4.68
C GLU A 275 -1.11 16.80 -3.86
N ALA A 276 -0.44 15.69 -4.22
CA ALA A 276 0.76 15.22 -3.51
C ALA A 276 1.97 16.16 -3.63
N LEU A 277 2.03 16.98 -4.66
CA LEU A 277 3.05 18.02 -4.84
C LEU A 277 2.83 19.26 -3.94
N GLN A 278 1.66 19.41 -3.32
CA GLN A 278 1.36 20.57 -2.47
C GLN A 278 1.96 20.42 -1.07
N PRO A 279 2.30 21.55 -0.40
CA PRO A 279 2.83 21.54 0.97
C PRO A 279 1.91 20.83 1.97
N GLU A 280 0.59 20.96 1.82
CA GLU A 280 -0.42 20.37 2.69
C GLU A 280 -0.34 18.84 2.72
N PHE A 281 0.06 18.22 1.61
CA PHE A 281 0.27 16.78 1.56
C PHE A 281 1.44 16.33 2.43
N LYS A 282 2.50 17.13 2.53
CA LYS A 282 3.64 16.84 3.42
C LYS A 282 3.21 16.90 4.88
N GLU A 283 2.40 17.89 5.25
CA GLU A 283 1.85 17.99 6.61
C GLU A 283 0.93 16.80 6.93
N TYR A 284 0.09 16.41 5.99
CA TYR A 284 -0.75 15.24 6.10
C TYR A 284 0.07 13.95 6.35
N GLN A 285 1.14 13.72 5.59
CA GLN A 285 1.99 12.54 5.77
C GLN A 285 2.74 12.56 7.11
N ARG A 286 3.22 13.73 7.56
CA ARG A 286 3.79 13.91 8.90
C ARG A 286 2.80 13.58 9.99
N GLN A 287 1.54 13.99 9.81
CA GLN A 287 0.47 13.67 10.77
C GLN A 287 0.17 12.17 10.81
N ILE A 288 0.23 11.46 9.68
CA ILE A 288 0.10 9.99 9.65
C ILE A 288 1.14 9.34 10.58
N VAL A 289 2.41 9.74 10.45
CA VAL A 289 3.50 9.18 11.28
C VAL A 289 3.32 9.55 12.76
N LYS A 290 2.92 10.79 13.07
CA LYS A 290 2.63 11.22 14.45
C LYS A 290 1.48 10.40 15.05
N ASN A 291 0.42 10.19 14.31
CA ASN A 291 -0.71 9.38 14.72
C ASN A 291 -0.30 7.92 14.97
N ALA A 292 0.50 7.33 14.08
CA ALA A 292 1.02 5.99 14.26
C ALA A 292 1.88 5.88 15.54
N LYS A 293 2.70 6.88 15.82
CA LYS A 293 3.53 6.92 17.03
C LYS A 293 2.70 7.13 18.31
N ALA A 294 1.66 7.97 18.25
CA ALA A 294 0.74 8.12 19.38
C ALA A 294 -0.03 6.84 19.67
N LEU A 295 -0.50 6.15 18.63
CA LEU A 295 -1.17 4.85 18.76
C LEU A 295 -0.22 3.77 19.32
N GLU A 296 1.03 3.72 18.84
CA GLU A 296 2.08 2.85 19.40
C GLU A 296 2.25 3.06 20.89
N ASN A 297 2.43 4.33 21.32
CA ASN A 297 2.66 4.64 22.74
C ASN A 297 1.46 4.23 23.60
N ALA A 298 0.25 4.55 23.17
CA ALA A 298 -0.97 4.21 23.90
C ALA A 298 -1.16 2.67 24.02
N LEU A 299 -0.89 1.91 22.97
CA LEU A 299 -0.96 0.45 23.00
C LEU A 299 0.15 -0.16 23.87
N ARG A 300 1.37 0.41 23.82
CA ARG A 300 2.51 -0.02 24.65
C ARG A 300 2.23 0.18 26.15
N GLU A 301 1.65 1.33 26.53
CA GLU A 301 1.25 1.60 27.92
C GLU A 301 0.26 0.58 28.45
N LYS A 302 -0.50 -0.06 27.57
CA LYS A 302 -1.47 -1.11 27.89
C LYS A 302 -0.88 -2.52 27.81
N GLY A 303 0.43 -2.65 27.57
CA GLY A 303 1.11 -3.93 27.53
C GLY A 303 0.97 -4.71 26.22
N ILE A 304 0.42 -4.10 25.16
CA ILE A 304 0.26 -4.76 23.87
C ILE A 304 1.62 -4.91 23.18
N ARG A 305 1.98 -6.17 22.84
CA ARG A 305 3.18 -6.46 22.08
C ARG A 305 3.02 -6.06 20.63
N MET A 306 4.05 -5.40 20.09
CA MET A 306 4.15 -5.05 18.68
C MET A 306 5.41 -5.68 18.08
N VAL A 307 5.29 -6.21 16.87
CA VAL A 307 6.44 -6.72 16.10
C VAL A 307 7.47 -5.60 15.94
N SER A 308 8.74 -5.92 16.07
CA SER A 308 9.88 -4.98 16.08
C SER A 308 9.79 -3.86 17.15
N GLY A 309 8.95 -4.03 18.17
CA GLY A 309 8.80 -3.09 19.28
C GLY A 309 8.13 -1.77 18.93
N GLY A 310 7.56 -1.58 17.72
CA GLY A 310 6.84 -0.34 17.35
C GLY A 310 6.90 0.00 15.86
N THR A 311 6.85 1.29 15.52
CA THR A 311 6.81 1.74 14.12
C THR A 311 7.63 3.00 13.86
N ASP A 312 8.18 3.09 12.64
CA ASP A 312 8.81 4.28 12.07
C ASP A 312 7.95 4.88 10.94
N ASN A 313 6.83 4.25 10.58
CA ASN A 313 6.00 4.64 9.44
C ASN A 313 4.51 4.77 9.79
N HIS A 314 3.61 4.32 8.95
CA HIS A 314 2.16 4.51 9.06
C HIS A 314 1.41 3.32 9.64
N LEU A 315 2.08 2.18 9.85
CA LEU A 315 1.44 0.93 10.28
C LEU A 315 2.09 0.35 11.53
N LEU A 316 1.31 -0.43 12.27
CA LEU A 316 1.76 -1.28 13.37
C LEU A 316 1.29 -2.70 13.10
N LEU A 317 2.08 -3.67 13.57
CA LEU A 317 1.74 -5.08 13.56
C LEU A 317 1.67 -5.59 15.00
N LEU A 318 0.46 -5.81 15.49
CA LEU A 318 0.21 -6.30 16.84
C LEU A 318 0.40 -7.81 16.88
N ASP A 319 1.09 -8.31 17.89
CA ASP A 319 1.43 -9.72 18.05
C ASP A 319 0.59 -10.39 19.16
N LEU A 320 -0.15 -11.41 18.77
CA LEU A 320 -1.04 -12.23 19.58
C LEU A 320 -0.50 -13.66 19.76
N CYS A 321 0.79 -13.92 19.48
CA CYS A 321 1.33 -15.29 19.53
C CYS A 321 1.18 -15.95 20.90
N ASP A 322 1.30 -15.16 21.95
CA ASP A 322 1.23 -15.62 23.34
C ASP A 322 -0.19 -15.48 23.94
N GLU A 323 -1.17 -15.02 23.13
CA GLU A 323 -2.56 -14.84 23.52
C GLU A 323 -3.44 -16.03 23.10
N ALA A 324 -4.51 -16.27 23.85
CA ALA A 324 -5.51 -17.29 23.50
C ALA A 324 -6.30 -16.87 22.25
N MET A 325 -6.56 -15.57 22.09
CA MET A 325 -7.30 -14.97 20.99
C MET A 325 -6.51 -15.01 19.66
N THR A 326 -7.19 -15.33 18.58
CA THR A 326 -6.63 -15.30 17.22
C THR A 326 -6.79 -13.92 16.59
N GLY A 327 -5.98 -13.63 15.56
CA GLY A 327 -6.15 -12.42 14.76
C GLY A 327 -7.53 -12.33 14.12
N LYS A 328 -8.10 -13.46 13.68
CA LYS A 328 -9.45 -13.50 13.11
C LYS A 328 -10.55 -13.18 14.14
N GLU A 329 -10.43 -13.67 15.36
CA GLU A 329 -11.39 -13.35 16.42
C GLU A 329 -11.35 -11.88 16.78
N LEU A 330 -10.16 -11.31 16.95
CA LEU A 330 -9.99 -9.88 17.25
C LEU A 330 -10.48 -9.00 16.09
N GLU A 331 -10.16 -9.34 14.82
CA GLU A 331 -10.69 -8.67 13.63
C GLU A 331 -12.23 -8.62 13.65
N THR A 332 -12.86 -9.75 14.01
CA THR A 332 -14.32 -9.86 14.07
C THR A 332 -14.92 -8.99 15.19
N LEU A 333 -14.32 -9.04 16.39
CA LEU A 333 -14.78 -8.26 17.53
C LEU A 333 -14.65 -6.75 17.31
N LEU A 334 -13.50 -6.31 16.79
CA LEU A 334 -13.28 -4.90 16.44
C LEU A 334 -14.27 -4.44 15.34
N GLY A 335 -14.55 -5.30 14.37
CA GLY A 335 -15.55 -5.01 13.33
C GLY A 335 -16.96 -4.79 13.90
N GLN A 336 -17.35 -5.54 14.94
CA GLN A 336 -18.62 -5.35 15.65
C GLN A 336 -18.68 -4.02 16.43
N ALA A 337 -17.51 -3.45 16.76
CA ALA A 337 -17.37 -2.14 17.38
C ALA A 337 -17.14 -1.01 16.36
N ASN A 338 -17.40 -1.25 15.09
CA ASN A 338 -17.16 -0.30 13.99
C ASN A 338 -15.67 0.12 13.85
N ILE A 339 -14.73 -0.74 14.24
CA ILE A 339 -13.29 -0.55 14.02
C ILE A 339 -12.84 -1.57 12.98
N THR A 340 -12.48 -1.10 11.80
CA THR A 340 -12.08 -1.96 10.68
C THR A 340 -10.56 -2.14 10.68
N VAL A 341 -10.12 -3.40 10.82
CA VAL A 341 -8.72 -3.82 10.80
C VAL A 341 -8.54 -5.03 9.88
N ASN A 342 -7.32 -5.51 9.68
CA ASN A 342 -7.13 -6.82 9.07
C ASN A 342 -6.23 -7.72 9.91
N LYS A 343 -6.61 -9.01 10.02
CA LYS A 343 -5.72 -10.02 10.54
C LYS A 343 -4.47 -10.15 9.66
N ASN A 344 -3.35 -10.46 10.28
CA ASN A 344 -2.07 -10.58 9.59
C ASN A 344 -1.20 -11.65 10.27
N MET A 345 -0.40 -12.36 9.47
CA MET A 345 0.62 -13.23 10.03
C MET A 345 1.71 -12.39 10.71
N VAL A 346 2.29 -12.93 11.77
CA VAL A 346 3.44 -12.35 12.49
C VAL A 346 4.65 -13.29 12.41
N PRO A 347 5.87 -12.82 12.65
CA PRO A 347 7.08 -13.61 12.38
C PRO A 347 7.15 -14.97 13.07
N ARG A 348 6.55 -15.11 14.25
CA ARG A 348 6.54 -16.37 15.03
C ARG A 348 5.21 -17.12 14.95
N ASP A 349 4.39 -16.80 13.95
CA ASP A 349 3.03 -17.32 13.87
C ASP A 349 3.00 -18.85 13.71
N ARG A 350 2.27 -19.52 14.60
CA ARG A 350 2.05 -20.97 14.59
C ARG A 350 0.66 -21.35 14.08
N ARG A 351 -0.21 -20.33 13.86
CA ARG A 351 -1.59 -20.50 13.40
C ARG A 351 -1.63 -20.51 11.87
N LYS A 352 -2.74 -21.01 11.32
CA LYS A 352 -2.96 -21.03 9.88
C LYS A 352 -3.17 -19.59 9.34
N PRO A 353 -2.86 -19.32 8.07
CA PRO A 353 -3.11 -18.00 7.45
C PRO A 353 -4.57 -17.53 7.50
N THR A 354 -5.52 -18.44 7.70
CA THR A 354 -6.95 -18.12 7.86
C THR A 354 -7.33 -17.62 9.26
N GLU A 355 -6.48 -17.86 10.26
CA GLU A 355 -6.69 -17.49 11.68
C GLU A 355 -5.73 -16.39 12.10
N THR A 356 -4.43 -16.57 11.84
CA THR A 356 -3.29 -15.71 12.18
C THR A 356 -3.13 -15.40 13.67
N SER A 357 -1.94 -14.96 14.05
CA SER A 357 -1.65 -14.48 15.41
C SER A 357 -1.35 -12.98 15.43
N GLY A 358 -1.85 -12.21 14.49
CA GLY A 358 -1.64 -10.78 14.48
C GLY A 358 -2.75 -9.97 13.85
N ILE A 359 -2.70 -8.68 14.13
CA ILE A 359 -3.52 -7.62 13.54
C ILE A 359 -2.60 -6.55 13.00
N ARG A 360 -2.81 -6.18 11.73
CA ARG A 360 -2.17 -5.01 11.13
C ARG A 360 -3.13 -3.83 11.20
N ILE A 361 -2.66 -2.72 11.75
CA ILE A 361 -3.39 -1.45 11.81
C ILE A 361 -2.55 -0.32 11.22
N GLY A 362 -3.19 0.75 10.78
CA GLY A 362 -2.51 1.91 10.22
C GLY A 362 -3.35 3.17 10.30
N THR A 363 -2.72 4.30 10.11
CA THR A 363 -3.30 5.62 10.39
C THR A 363 -3.63 6.49 9.17
N PRO A 364 -3.43 6.09 7.89
CA PRO A 364 -3.70 6.97 6.75
C PRO A 364 -5.16 7.42 6.64
N ALA A 365 -6.11 6.49 6.74
CA ALA A 365 -7.54 6.77 6.58
C ALA A 365 -8.09 7.67 7.69
N VAL A 366 -7.79 7.37 8.95
CA VAL A 366 -8.22 8.20 10.09
C VAL A 366 -7.58 9.59 10.05
N THR A 367 -6.32 9.69 9.61
CA THR A 367 -5.66 11.01 9.43
C THR A 367 -6.34 11.83 8.33
N THR A 368 -6.77 11.19 7.22
CA THR A 368 -7.56 11.87 6.17
C THR A 368 -8.88 12.41 6.73
N ARG A 369 -9.48 11.74 7.71
CA ARG A 369 -10.70 12.18 8.41
C ARG A 369 -10.44 13.25 9.48
N GLY A 370 -9.19 13.68 9.67
CA GLY A 370 -8.83 14.74 10.59
C GLY A 370 -8.46 14.28 12.00
N PHE A 371 -8.34 12.98 12.25
CA PHE A 371 -7.91 12.43 13.54
C PHE A 371 -6.46 12.80 13.81
N ARG A 372 -6.16 13.02 15.08
CA ARG A 372 -4.83 13.40 15.59
C ARG A 372 -4.46 12.53 16.79
N GLU A 373 -3.37 12.86 17.43
CA GLU A 373 -2.79 12.10 18.54
C GLU A 373 -3.78 11.79 19.69
N PRO A 374 -4.67 12.72 20.13
CA PRO A 374 -5.64 12.41 21.20
C PRO A 374 -6.63 11.30 20.81
N GLU A 375 -7.10 11.30 19.55
CA GLU A 375 -8.03 10.25 19.08
C GLU A 375 -7.33 8.89 18.98
N MET A 376 -6.01 8.86 18.79
CA MET A 376 -5.24 7.61 18.77
C MET A 376 -5.23 6.94 20.15
N ALA A 377 -5.15 7.69 21.22
CA ALA A 377 -5.26 7.16 22.58
C ALA A 377 -6.66 6.55 22.83
N GLN A 378 -7.72 7.23 22.37
CA GLN A 378 -9.10 6.73 22.48
C GLN A 378 -9.30 5.43 21.67
N ILE A 379 -8.70 5.33 20.47
CA ILE A 379 -8.72 4.11 19.66
C ILE A 379 -8.01 2.98 20.39
N ALA A 380 -6.87 3.24 21.04
CA ALA A 380 -6.16 2.23 21.84
C ALA A 380 -7.00 1.77 23.03
N ASP A 381 -7.69 2.68 23.74
CA ASP A 381 -8.61 2.36 24.81
C ASP A 381 -9.75 1.44 24.32
N ALA A 382 -10.32 1.77 23.17
CA ALA A 382 -11.36 0.97 22.54
C ALA A 382 -10.86 -0.45 22.19
N ALA A 383 -9.71 -0.58 21.56
CA ALA A 383 -9.14 -1.86 21.15
C ALA A 383 -8.89 -2.80 22.35
N ILE A 384 -8.46 -2.27 23.49
CA ILE A 384 -8.16 -3.05 24.71
C ILE A 384 -9.38 -3.72 25.29
N VAL A 385 -10.54 -3.06 25.29
CA VAL A 385 -11.78 -3.65 25.84
C VAL A 385 -12.12 -4.98 25.17
N PHE A 386 -11.68 -5.15 23.92
CA PHE A 386 -11.88 -6.41 23.19
C PHE A 386 -10.70 -7.38 23.36
N TRP A 387 -9.54 -6.88 23.78
CA TRP A 387 -8.33 -7.67 23.94
C TRP A 387 -8.36 -8.58 25.18
N ASP A 388 -8.87 -8.09 26.33
CA ASP A 388 -8.89 -8.85 27.59
C ASP A 388 -10.07 -9.83 27.73
N GLY A 389 -10.89 -9.97 26.68
CA GLY A 389 -12.02 -10.92 26.65
C GLY A 389 -13.15 -10.61 27.64
N ALA A 390 -13.10 -9.49 28.33
CA ALA A 390 -14.11 -9.08 29.30
C ALA A 390 -15.28 -8.38 28.63
N SER A 391 -16.20 -9.15 28.07
CA SER A 391 -17.34 -8.71 27.23
C SER A 391 -18.33 -7.73 27.87
N ALA A 392 -18.26 -7.46 29.16
CA ALA A 392 -19.16 -6.52 29.86
C ALA A 392 -18.85 -5.03 29.51
N GLY A 393 -17.63 -4.70 29.11
CA GLY A 393 -17.22 -3.35 28.71
C GLY A 393 -17.64 -2.97 27.29
N ALA A 394 -17.78 -3.94 26.38
CA ALA A 394 -18.08 -3.70 24.97
C ALA A 394 -19.41 -2.96 24.75
N LYS A 395 -20.45 -3.29 25.52
CA LYS A 395 -21.76 -2.62 25.46
C LYS A 395 -21.70 -1.14 25.86
N ASN A 396 -20.88 -0.83 26.85
CA ASN A 396 -20.74 0.56 27.37
C ASN A 396 -19.95 1.46 26.39
N MET A 397 -19.10 0.89 25.54
CA MET A 397 -18.25 1.65 24.62
C MET A 397 -18.91 1.93 23.28
N ILE A 398 -19.84 1.10 22.81
CA ILE A 398 -20.71 1.48 21.68
C ILE A 398 -21.48 2.76 22.06
N GLU A 399 -22.00 2.83 23.30
CA GLU A 399 -22.63 4.04 23.83
C GLU A 399 -21.64 5.21 24.01
N CYS A 400 -20.36 4.96 24.29
CA CYS A 400 -19.32 5.99 24.40
C CYS A 400 -18.85 6.51 23.05
N ALA A 401 -18.75 5.67 22.03
CA ALA A 401 -18.44 6.09 20.66
C ALA A 401 -19.59 6.94 20.08
N GLU A 402 -20.84 6.57 20.36
CA GLU A 402 -22.01 7.39 20.00
C GLU A 402 -22.08 8.72 20.81
N LYS A 403 -21.68 8.72 22.08
CA LYS A 403 -21.64 9.93 22.94
C LYS A 403 -20.44 10.85 22.69
N ALA A 404 -19.35 10.33 22.15
CA ALA A 404 -18.13 11.11 21.89
C ALA A 404 -18.23 12.06 20.70
N ASN A 405 -19.37 12.09 19.99
CA ASN A 405 -19.64 13.02 18.88
C ASN A 405 -18.42 13.20 17.97
N ILE A 406 -17.79 12.07 17.58
CA ILE A 406 -16.63 12.09 16.69
C ILE A 406 -17.15 12.63 15.35
N PRO A 407 -16.67 13.78 14.85
CA PRO A 407 -17.22 14.37 13.63
C PRO A 407 -17.05 13.39 12.47
N CYS A 408 -18.18 13.04 11.85
CA CYS A 408 -18.24 12.23 10.65
C CYS A 408 -17.71 12.99 9.43
#